data_a9c938eb71ad3d1900cac6c4680f8d54
#
_entry.id   a9c938eb71ad3d1900cac6c4680f8d54
#
_cell.length_a   1.000
_cell.length_b   1.000
_cell.length_c   1.000
_cell.angle_alpha   90.00
_cell.angle_beta   90.00
_cell.angle_gamma   90.00
#
_symmetry.space_group_name_H-M   'P 1'
#
loop_
_entity.id
_entity.type
_entity.pdbx_description
1 polymer ?
#
loop_
_entity_poly.entity_id
_entity_poly.type
_entity_poly.pdbx_seq_one_letter_code
_entity_poly.pdbx_strand_id
1 'polypeptide(L)'
;MMGARWFRTVAMVLLVSLVHLTQAGAGSVTDDGRIRGRADAPITLIEYSDFTCGYCVKFFKETWPRLQAKYIDTGKVRFVYRDYPRADQGVGVEAAVAARCAGAQGRYWPMHDRLFSEGGRLDSGAFKGYAKVIGLDQTAFAKCFGERQYLESIFQDRQEANRWGFHGTPGFILIRTVGGPTEKEPAIAIPGAFPFEEFVEEIDRMLATAPRSQGAPTEPHGSTAVAQNSQFIIH
;
A
#
# COMPACT_ATOMS: atom_id res chain seq x y z
N MET A 1 -65.26 -24.63 -50.64
CA MET A 1 -65.48 -23.64 -49.57
C MET A 1 -64.16 -23.48 -48.82
N MET A 2 -63.65 -22.26 -48.80
CA MET A 2 -62.27 -21.92 -48.47
C MET A 2 -62.00 -21.93 -46.97
N GLY A 3 -60.94 -22.61 -46.53
CA GLY A 3 -60.47 -22.60 -45.19
C GLY A 3 -59.07 -21.94 -45.12
N ALA A 4 -58.98 -20.76 -44.53
CA ALA A 4 -57.78 -19.98 -44.41
C ALA A 4 -56.82 -20.60 -43.43
N ARG A 5 -55.59 -20.87 -43.89
CA ARG A 5 -54.46 -21.33 -43.06
C ARG A 5 -53.76 -20.12 -42.44
N TRP A 6 -53.88 -19.98 -41.14
CA TRP A 6 -53.11 -18.94 -40.37
C TRP A 6 -51.75 -19.52 -40.04
N PHE A 7 -50.74 -18.97 -40.68
CA PHE A 7 -49.33 -19.16 -40.26
C PHE A 7 -49.04 -18.26 -39.06
N ARG A 8 -48.91 -18.85 -37.90
CA ARG A 8 -48.35 -18.18 -36.73
C ARG A 8 -46.83 -18.30 -36.81
N THR A 9 -46.16 -17.21 -37.22
CA THR A 9 -44.74 -17.02 -37.11
C THR A 9 -44.41 -16.77 -35.63
N VAL A 10 -43.76 -17.75 -34.97
CA VAL A 10 -43.18 -17.59 -33.65
C VAL A 10 -41.83 -16.93 -33.84
N ALA A 11 -41.75 -15.63 -33.55
CA ALA A 11 -40.51 -14.91 -33.45
C ALA A 11 -39.79 -15.33 -32.17
N MET A 12 -38.79 -16.15 -32.32
CA MET A 12 -37.86 -16.56 -31.21
C MET A 12 -36.89 -15.40 -30.93
N VAL A 13 -37.24 -14.58 -29.95
CA VAL A 13 -36.34 -13.53 -29.44
C VAL A 13 -35.23 -14.22 -28.62
N LEU A 14 -34.06 -14.37 -29.23
CA LEU A 14 -32.84 -14.75 -28.56
C LEU A 14 -32.39 -13.56 -27.68
N LEU A 15 -32.73 -13.63 -26.39
CA LEU A 15 -32.10 -12.80 -25.34
C LEU A 15 -30.67 -13.24 -25.19
N VAL A 16 -29.74 -12.58 -25.88
CA VAL A 16 -28.33 -12.66 -25.63
C VAL A 16 -28.08 -11.90 -24.33
N SER A 17 -28.10 -12.61 -23.20
CA SER A 17 -27.63 -12.08 -21.92
C SER A 17 -26.14 -11.82 -22.05
N LEU A 18 -25.75 -10.57 -22.29
CA LEU A 18 -24.38 -10.11 -22.13
C LEU A 18 -24.05 -10.21 -20.63
N VAL A 19 -23.45 -11.31 -20.24
CA VAL A 19 -22.76 -11.41 -18.97
C VAL A 19 -21.56 -10.46 -19.05
N HIS A 20 -21.74 -9.26 -18.53
CA HIS A 20 -20.61 -8.38 -18.27
C HIS A 20 -19.81 -9.06 -17.17
N LEU A 21 -18.73 -9.78 -17.55
CA LEU A 21 -17.65 -10.06 -16.63
C LEU A 21 -17.10 -8.70 -16.23
N THR A 22 -17.54 -8.20 -15.08
CA THR A 22 -16.82 -7.16 -14.39
C THR A 22 -15.46 -7.76 -14.04
N GLN A 23 -14.46 -7.45 -14.86
CA GLN A 23 -13.07 -7.59 -14.46
C GLN A 23 -12.96 -6.83 -13.13
N ALA A 24 -12.78 -7.58 -12.07
CA ALA A 24 -12.34 -7.02 -10.79
C ALA A 24 -11.00 -6.35 -11.10
N GLY A 25 -11.06 -5.06 -11.41
CA GLY A 25 -9.89 -4.26 -11.61
C GLY A 25 -9.01 -4.43 -10.38
N ALA A 26 -7.74 -4.74 -10.58
CA ALA A 26 -6.76 -4.74 -9.52
C ALA A 26 -6.90 -3.41 -8.79
N GLY A 27 -7.54 -3.43 -7.62
CA GLY A 27 -7.93 -2.25 -6.90
C GLY A 27 -6.70 -1.40 -6.63
N SER A 28 -6.78 -0.13 -7.00
CA SER A 28 -5.75 0.82 -6.59
C SER A 28 -5.63 0.74 -5.08
N VAL A 29 -4.42 0.52 -4.57
CA VAL A 29 -4.16 0.52 -3.13
C VAL A 29 -4.50 1.91 -2.61
N THR A 30 -5.64 2.03 -1.91
CA THR A 30 -6.07 3.28 -1.30
C THR A 30 -5.22 3.59 -0.08
N ASP A 31 -4.90 4.88 0.10
CA ASP A 31 -4.17 5.32 1.29
C ASP A 31 -5.12 5.37 2.50
N ASP A 32 -4.91 4.44 3.40
CA ASP A 32 -5.58 4.35 4.69
C ASP A 32 -4.66 4.75 5.86
N GLY A 33 -3.63 5.55 5.57
CA GLY A 33 -2.61 5.99 6.53
C GLY A 33 -1.45 5.02 6.68
N ARG A 34 -1.42 3.92 5.93
CA ARG A 34 -0.39 2.86 5.97
C ARG A 34 0.51 2.86 4.75
N ILE A 35 0.60 4.01 4.07
CA ILE A 35 1.50 4.23 2.93
C ILE A 35 2.63 5.16 3.35
N ARG A 36 3.87 4.79 3.02
CA ARG A 36 5.05 5.67 3.04
C ARG A 36 5.54 5.92 1.64
N GLY A 37 6.03 7.12 1.39
CA GLY A 37 6.52 7.57 0.09
C GLY A 37 5.48 8.33 -0.71
N ARG A 38 5.82 8.64 -1.96
CA ARG A 38 4.96 9.44 -2.84
C ARG A 38 3.79 8.61 -3.36
N ALA A 39 2.59 9.19 -3.39
CA ALA A 39 1.40 8.51 -3.91
C ALA A 39 1.53 8.14 -5.41
N ASP A 40 2.28 8.94 -6.17
CA ASP A 40 2.53 8.79 -7.60
C ASP A 40 3.81 8.01 -7.92
N ALA A 41 4.47 7.40 -6.92
CA ALA A 41 5.63 6.54 -7.15
C ALA A 41 5.27 5.42 -8.15
N PRO A 42 6.12 5.11 -9.15
CA PRO A 42 5.80 4.16 -10.21
C PRO A 42 5.58 2.73 -9.73
N ILE A 43 6.16 2.37 -8.59
CA ILE A 43 6.11 1.02 -8.02
C ILE A 43 5.50 1.07 -6.61
N THR A 44 4.71 0.06 -6.28
CA THR A 44 4.22 -0.20 -4.93
C THR A 44 4.86 -1.47 -4.41
N LEU A 45 5.50 -1.38 -3.24
CA LEU A 45 5.96 -2.52 -2.44
C LEU A 45 5.00 -2.70 -1.27
N ILE A 46 4.30 -3.82 -1.23
CA ILE A 46 3.37 -4.18 -0.15
C ILE A 46 4.08 -5.19 0.75
N GLU A 47 4.15 -4.92 2.04
CA GLU A 47 4.63 -5.87 3.05
C GLU A 47 3.45 -6.42 3.85
N TYR A 48 3.33 -7.74 3.92
CA TYR A 48 2.44 -8.46 4.84
C TYR A 48 3.26 -8.95 6.03
N SER A 49 2.99 -8.45 7.23
CA SER A 49 3.91 -8.54 8.34
C SER A 49 3.22 -8.69 9.71
N ASP A 50 4.00 -9.18 10.68
CA ASP A 50 3.59 -9.35 12.08
C ASP A 50 4.63 -8.71 12.99
N PHE A 51 4.22 -7.79 13.85
CA PHE A 51 5.09 -7.08 14.79
C PHE A 51 5.83 -8.00 15.78
N THR A 52 5.36 -9.25 15.96
CA THR A 52 6.00 -10.25 16.82
C THR A 52 6.91 -11.23 16.08
N CYS A 53 6.94 -11.16 14.75
CA CYS A 53 7.74 -12.06 13.94
C CYS A 53 9.22 -11.65 13.92
N GLY A 54 10.12 -12.55 14.33
CA GLY A 54 11.56 -12.27 14.32
C GLY A 54 12.13 -11.94 12.93
N TYR A 55 11.61 -12.56 11.86
CA TYR A 55 12.02 -12.25 10.49
C TYR A 55 11.51 -10.87 10.02
N CYS A 56 10.31 -10.45 10.46
CA CYS A 56 9.80 -9.09 10.19
C CYS A 56 10.65 -8.04 10.92
N VAL A 57 11.02 -8.30 12.17
CA VAL A 57 11.95 -7.46 12.92
C VAL A 57 13.33 -7.40 12.24
N LYS A 58 13.83 -8.52 11.72
CA LYS A 58 15.08 -8.56 10.96
C LYS A 58 15.00 -7.67 9.73
N PHE A 59 13.95 -7.83 8.91
CA PHE A 59 13.71 -6.96 7.75
C PHE A 59 13.67 -5.48 8.14
N PHE A 60 12.90 -5.13 9.17
CA PHE A 60 12.79 -3.75 9.66
C PHE A 60 14.13 -3.14 10.06
N LYS A 61 15.02 -3.94 10.68
CA LYS A 61 16.32 -3.45 11.19
C LYS A 61 17.41 -3.43 10.13
N GLU A 62 17.46 -4.43 9.24
CA GLU A 62 18.59 -4.64 8.34
C GLU A 62 18.32 -4.18 6.91
N THR A 63 17.12 -4.45 6.38
CA THR A 63 16.79 -4.21 4.96
C THR A 63 16.00 -2.91 4.76
N TRP A 64 14.98 -2.68 5.59
CA TRP A 64 14.09 -1.53 5.46
C TRP A 64 14.80 -0.17 5.39
N PRO A 65 15.77 0.19 6.26
CA PRO A 65 16.41 1.51 6.20
C PRO A 65 17.11 1.78 4.87
N ARG A 66 17.69 0.74 4.26
CA ARG A 66 18.35 0.84 2.95
C ARG A 66 17.32 1.00 1.81
N LEU A 67 16.20 0.27 1.86
CA LEU A 67 15.09 0.40 0.92
C LEU A 67 14.46 1.79 1.01
N GLN A 68 14.21 2.26 2.23
CA GLN A 68 13.64 3.56 2.47
C GLN A 68 14.52 4.65 1.82
N ALA A 69 15.80 4.69 2.15
CA ALA A 69 16.71 5.71 1.63
C ALA A 69 16.87 5.65 0.09
N LYS A 70 16.97 4.44 -0.49
CA LYS A 70 17.22 4.29 -1.93
C LYS A 70 15.98 4.53 -2.79
N TYR A 71 14.80 4.10 -2.32
CA TYR A 71 13.61 4.03 -3.17
C TYR A 71 12.42 4.83 -2.67
N ILE A 72 12.14 4.82 -1.36
CA ILE A 72 10.96 5.50 -0.81
C ILE A 72 11.18 7.01 -0.74
N ASP A 73 12.28 7.43 -0.12
CA ASP A 73 12.63 8.84 0.04
C ASP A 73 12.95 9.51 -1.31
N THR A 74 13.34 8.72 -2.31
CA THR A 74 13.58 9.19 -3.69
C THR A 74 12.32 9.18 -4.57
N GLY A 75 11.18 8.74 -4.05
CA GLY A 75 9.91 8.70 -4.77
C GLY A 75 9.79 7.64 -5.87
N LYS A 76 10.70 6.67 -5.92
CA LYS A 76 10.69 5.58 -6.90
C LYS A 76 9.72 4.46 -6.52
N VAL A 77 9.53 4.25 -5.24
CA VAL A 77 8.64 3.23 -4.67
C VAL A 77 7.81 3.86 -3.58
N ARG A 78 6.52 3.51 -3.50
CA ARG A 78 5.72 3.69 -2.30
C ARG A 78 5.64 2.36 -1.55
N PHE A 79 5.69 2.43 -0.25
CA PHE A 79 5.65 1.28 0.64
C PHE A 79 4.30 1.21 1.33
N VAL A 80 3.69 0.03 1.36
CA VAL A 80 2.39 -0.24 1.97
C VAL A 80 2.54 -1.34 2.99
N TYR A 81 2.09 -1.11 4.22
CA TYR A 81 2.05 -2.14 5.25
C TYR A 81 0.67 -2.78 5.33
N ARG A 82 0.64 -4.11 5.48
CA ARG A 82 -0.55 -4.93 5.69
C ARG A 82 -0.34 -5.85 6.88
N ASP A 83 -1.37 -5.98 7.70
CA ASP A 83 -1.29 -6.79 8.89
C ASP A 83 -1.40 -8.28 8.57
N TYR A 84 -0.48 -9.07 9.10
CA TYR A 84 -0.55 -10.52 9.05
C TYR A 84 -0.19 -11.12 10.41
N PRO A 85 -1.02 -10.92 11.46
CA PRO A 85 -0.79 -11.61 12.72
C PRO A 85 -0.86 -13.11 12.48
N ARG A 86 0.16 -13.85 12.96
CA ARG A 86 0.29 -15.30 12.74
C ARG A 86 -0.67 -16.13 13.59
N ALA A 87 -1.27 -15.51 14.63
CA ALA A 87 -2.29 -16.10 15.48
C ALA A 87 -3.61 -15.33 15.36
N ASP A 88 -4.70 -15.96 15.80
CA ASP A 88 -6.04 -15.34 15.80
C ASP A 88 -6.27 -14.42 17.00
N GLN A 89 -5.39 -14.48 17.99
CA GLN A 89 -5.43 -13.68 19.22
C GLN A 89 -4.02 -13.52 19.79
N GLY A 90 -3.92 -12.71 20.83
CA GLY A 90 -2.66 -12.47 21.55
C GLY A 90 -1.94 -11.21 21.07
N VAL A 91 -0.72 -11.04 21.52
CA VAL A 91 0.01 -9.78 21.44
C VAL A 91 0.28 -9.30 20.00
N GLY A 92 0.39 -10.20 19.03
CA GLY A 92 0.55 -9.82 17.61
C GLY A 92 -0.70 -9.13 17.06
N VAL A 93 -1.90 -9.68 17.36
CA VAL A 93 -3.18 -9.05 17.00
C VAL A 93 -3.34 -7.72 17.72
N GLU A 94 -3.02 -7.67 19.01
CA GLU A 94 -3.11 -6.44 19.81
C GLU A 94 -2.17 -5.35 19.30
N ALA A 95 -0.97 -5.71 18.87
CA ALA A 95 -0.02 -4.78 18.25
C ALA A 95 -0.57 -4.19 16.94
N ALA A 96 -1.18 -5.03 16.09
CA ALA A 96 -1.85 -4.57 14.88
C ALA A 96 -3.02 -3.61 15.20
N VAL A 97 -3.88 -3.95 16.17
CA VAL A 97 -4.95 -3.06 16.66
C VAL A 97 -4.38 -1.75 17.18
N ALA A 98 -3.30 -1.79 17.97
CA ALA A 98 -2.66 -0.58 18.50
C ALA A 98 -2.14 0.33 17.37
N ALA A 99 -1.48 -0.24 16.36
CA ALA A 99 -1.00 0.51 15.20
C ALA A 99 -2.16 1.16 14.42
N ARG A 100 -3.26 0.41 14.19
CA ARG A 100 -4.44 0.94 13.51
C ARG A 100 -5.14 2.04 14.31
N CYS A 101 -5.27 1.87 15.62
CA CYS A 101 -5.83 2.91 16.50
C CYS A 101 -4.97 4.17 16.54
N ALA A 102 -3.66 4.05 16.45
CA ALA A 102 -2.76 5.18 16.26
C ALA A 102 -2.95 5.84 14.88
N GLY A 103 -3.19 5.02 13.86
CA GLY A 103 -3.50 5.47 12.50
C GLY A 103 -4.78 6.33 12.43
N ALA A 104 -5.82 6.00 13.20
CA ALA A 104 -7.03 6.81 13.33
C ALA A 104 -6.77 8.24 13.83
N GLN A 105 -5.60 8.46 14.45
CA GLN A 105 -5.13 9.76 14.92
C GLN A 105 -3.94 10.29 14.08
N GLY A 106 -3.73 9.77 12.86
CA GLY A 106 -2.64 10.18 11.97
C GLY A 106 -1.24 9.77 12.44
N ARG A 107 -1.15 8.79 13.36
CA ARG A 107 0.11 8.35 13.98
C ARG A 107 0.42 6.87 13.75
N TYR A 108 -0.03 6.30 12.62
CA TYR A 108 0.25 4.90 12.28
C TYR A 108 1.73 4.60 12.31
N TRP A 109 2.53 5.35 11.54
CA TRP A 109 3.95 5.09 11.39
C TRP A 109 4.78 5.30 12.66
N PRO A 110 4.54 6.32 13.49
CA PRO A 110 5.19 6.41 14.79
C PRO A 110 4.93 5.18 15.68
N MET A 111 3.70 4.64 15.65
CA MET A 111 3.38 3.41 16.40
C MET A 111 4.04 2.18 15.77
N HIS A 112 3.97 2.03 14.45
CA HIS A 112 4.60 0.96 13.69
C HIS A 112 6.10 0.86 14.01
N ASP A 113 6.82 1.97 13.90
CA ASP A 113 8.26 2.02 14.14
C ASP A 113 8.58 1.71 15.62
N ARG A 114 7.74 2.18 16.53
CA ARG A 114 7.88 1.87 17.96
C ARG A 114 7.71 0.38 18.24
N LEU A 115 6.69 -0.26 17.67
CA LEU A 115 6.41 -1.69 17.85
C LEU A 115 7.59 -2.56 17.35
N PHE A 116 8.11 -2.27 16.16
CA PHE A 116 9.27 -3.01 15.64
C PHE A 116 10.56 -2.74 16.41
N SER A 117 10.72 -1.54 16.96
CA SER A 117 11.92 -1.23 17.79
C SER A 117 12.05 -2.09 19.05
N GLU A 118 10.93 -2.61 19.55
CA GLU A 118 10.92 -3.56 20.68
C GLU A 118 11.46 -4.95 20.31
N GLY A 119 11.78 -5.18 19.05
CA GLY A 119 12.44 -6.40 18.59
C GLY A 119 11.59 -7.66 18.70
N GLY A 120 10.26 -7.54 18.55
CA GLY A 120 9.31 -8.65 18.63
C GLY A 120 8.98 -9.10 20.06
N ARG A 121 9.56 -8.47 21.08
CA ARG A 121 9.28 -8.73 22.50
C ARG A 121 8.25 -7.75 23.03
N LEU A 122 7.04 -7.84 22.48
CA LEU A 122 5.93 -6.94 22.85
C LEU A 122 5.20 -7.45 24.09
N ASP A 123 4.75 -6.48 24.89
CA ASP A 123 3.90 -6.70 26.06
C ASP A 123 2.58 -5.97 25.85
N SER A 124 1.47 -6.69 25.98
CA SER A 124 0.11 -6.13 25.85
C SER A 124 -0.13 -4.93 26.76
N GLY A 125 0.48 -4.89 27.94
CA GLY A 125 0.39 -3.76 28.87
C GLY A 125 1.11 -2.50 28.43
N ALA A 126 2.09 -2.62 27.52
CA ALA A 126 2.93 -1.51 27.10
C ALA A 126 2.28 -0.58 26.04
N PHE A 127 1.26 -1.03 25.32
CA PHE A 127 0.71 -0.28 24.19
C PHE A 127 0.14 1.10 24.57
N LYS A 128 -0.48 1.23 25.75
CA LYS A 128 -0.91 2.52 26.28
C LYS A 128 0.25 3.46 26.54
N GLY A 129 1.36 2.92 27.03
CA GLY A 129 2.62 3.67 27.20
C GLY A 129 3.16 4.17 25.89
N TYR A 130 3.18 3.33 24.86
CA TYR A 130 3.60 3.73 23.50
C TYR A 130 2.70 4.83 22.93
N ALA A 131 1.38 4.68 23.07
CA ALA A 131 0.41 5.69 22.66
C ALA A 131 0.67 7.05 23.32
N LYS A 132 1.00 7.05 24.62
CA LYS A 132 1.38 8.28 25.35
C LYS A 132 2.67 8.89 24.79
N VAL A 133 3.71 8.08 24.57
CA VAL A 133 5.01 8.54 24.08
C VAL A 133 4.90 9.18 22.70
N ILE A 134 4.07 8.65 21.81
CA ILE A 134 3.86 9.20 20.47
C ILE A 134 2.80 10.31 20.42
N GLY A 135 2.28 10.75 21.58
CA GLY A 135 1.40 11.91 21.70
C GLY A 135 -0.04 11.69 21.27
N LEU A 136 -0.59 10.47 21.44
CA LEU A 136 -1.99 10.19 21.15
C LEU A 136 -2.93 10.71 22.24
N ASP A 137 -4.16 11.04 21.84
CA ASP A 137 -5.27 11.13 22.78
C ASP A 137 -5.51 9.77 23.42
N GLN A 138 -5.30 9.70 24.75
CA GLN A 138 -5.33 8.45 25.50
C GLN A 138 -6.74 7.88 25.63
N THR A 139 -7.77 8.74 25.68
CA THR A 139 -9.16 8.31 25.78
C THR A 139 -9.63 7.71 24.46
N ALA A 140 -9.37 8.38 23.35
CA ALA A 140 -9.69 7.89 22.02
C ALA A 140 -8.94 6.59 21.72
N PHE A 141 -7.64 6.52 22.06
CA PHE A 141 -6.85 5.31 21.88
C PHE A 141 -7.39 4.14 22.71
N ALA A 142 -7.65 4.35 24.00
CA ALA A 142 -8.14 3.30 24.88
C ALA A 142 -9.50 2.76 24.43
N LYS A 143 -10.39 3.63 23.95
CA LYS A 143 -11.68 3.24 23.38
C LYS A 143 -11.49 2.37 22.14
N CYS A 144 -10.77 2.88 21.13
CA CYS A 144 -10.50 2.16 19.89
C CYS A 144 -9.85 0.79 20.14
N PHE A 145 -8.82 0.76 21.00
CA PHE A 145 -8.08 -0.46 21.33
C PHE A 145 -8.96 -1.47 22.09
N GLY A 146 -9.75 -1.02 23.07
CA GLY A 146 -10.64 -1.88 23.85
C GLY A 146 -11.79 -2.46 23.03
N GLU A 147 -12.34 -1.70 22.10
CA GLU A 147 -13.40 -2.12 21.19
C GLU A 147 -12.87 -2.96 20.01
N ARG A 148 -11.56 -3.06 19.83
CA ARG A 148 -10.91 -3.80 18.72
C ARG A 148 -11.46 -3.41 17.35
N GLN A 149 -11.71 -2.11 17.12
CA GLN A 149 -12.42 -1.60 15.94
C GLN A 149 -11.88 -2.09 14.60
N TYR A 150 -10.58 -2.45 14.53
CA TYR A 150 -9.91 -2.85 13.28
C TYR A 150 -9.70 -4.35 13.12
N LEU A 151 -10.24 -5.17 14.02
CA LEU A 151 -9.96 -6.61 14.05
C LEU A 151 -10.32 -7.29 12.73
N GLU A 152 -11.49 -6.97 12.18
CA GLU A 152 -11.95 -7.54 10.91
C GLU A 152 -11.01 -7.16 9.75
N SER A 153 -10.66 -5.89 9.62
CA SER A 153 -9.78 -5.42 8.54
C SER A 153 -8.35 -5.96 8.67
N ILE A 154 -7.87 -6.22 9.88
CA ILE A 154 -6.59 -6.90 10.12
C ILE A 154 -6.62 -8.32 9.56
N PHE A 155 -7.70 -9.07 9.78
CA PHE A 155 -7.83 -10.42 9.24
C PHE A 155 -8.14 -10.44 7.74
N GLN A 156 -8.75 -9.38 7.20
CA GLN A 156 -8.89 -9.21 5.74
C GLN A 156 -7.52 -9.05 5.06
N ASP A 157 -6.60 -8.27 5.65
CA ASP A 157 -5.22 -8.17 5.16
C ASP A 157 -4.52 -9.54 5.16
N ARG A 158 -4.68 -10.34 6.24
CA ARG A 158 -4.13 -11.69 6.31
C ARG A 158 -4.73 -12.62 5.24
N GLN A 159 -6.02 -12.51 4.98
CA GLN A 159 -6.67 -13.27 3.90
C GLN A 159 -6.15 -12.84 2.52
N GLU A 160 -5.89 -11.57 2.33
CA GLU A 160 -5.26 -11.07 1.11
C GLU A 160 -3.89 -11.69 0.90
N ALA A 161 -3.04 -11.71 1.92
CA ALA A 161 -1.74 -12.37 1.89
C ALA A 161 -1.83 -13.85 1.54
N ASN A 162 -2.82 -14.56 2.11
CA ASN A 162 -3.06 -15.98 1.79
C ASN A 162 -3.45 -16.18 0.31
N ARG A 163 -4.21 -15.25 -0.29
CA ARG A 163 -4.52 -15.28 -1.74
C ARG A 163 -3.28 -15.08 -2.61
N TRP A 164 -2.28 -14.36 -2.12
CA TRP A 164 -0.96 -14.25 -2.75
C TRP A 164 -0.07 -15.49 -2.54
N GLY A 165 -0.54 -16.49 -1.79
CA GLY A 165 0.19 -17.71 -1.49
C GLY A 165 1.15 -17.59 -0.31
N PHE A 166 1.10 -16.52 0.47
CA PHE A 166 1.90 -16.41 1.68
C PHE A 166 1.28 -17.20 2.83
N HIS A 167 2.10 -18.03 3.46
CA HIS A 167 1.73 -18.83 4.65
C HIS A 167 2.63 -18.49 5.85
N GLY A 168 3.33 -17.37 5.77
CA GLY A 168 4.24 -16.87 6.81
C GLY A 168 4.61 -15.41 6.57
N THR A 169 5.38 -14.84 7.50
CA THR A 169 5.78 -13.43 7.48
C THR A 169 7.29 -13.24 7.60
N PRO A 170 7.85 -12.19 7.01
CA PRO A 170 7.17 -11.25 6.11
C PRO A 170 6.90 -11.86 4.72
N GLY A 171 5.90 -11.35 4.00
CA GLY A 171 5.71 -11.59 2.58
C GLY A 171 5.62 -10.25 1.86
N PHE A 172 6.16 -10.16 0.65
CA PHE A 172 6.14 -8.91 -0.10
C PHE A 172 5.58 -9.09 -1.50
N ILE A 173 4.85 -8.08 -1.95
CA ILE A 173 4.36 -7.97 -3.33
C ILE A 173 4.86 -6.69 -3.95
N LEU A 174 5.50 -6.78 -5.10
CA LEU A 174 5.85 -5.65 -5.97
C LEU A 174 4.88 -5.57 -7.12
N ILE A 175 4.28 -4.40 -7.33
CA ILE A 175 3.35 -4.12 -8.43
C ILE A 175 3.58 -2.73 -9.00
N ARG A 176 3.09 -2.49 -10.23
CA ARG A 176 2.91 -1.12 -10.73
C ARG A 176 1.88 -0.38 -9.89
N THR A 177 2.16 0.86 -9.55
CA THR A 177 1.24 1.70 -8.78
C THR A 177 -0.03 2.03 -9.58
N VAL A 178 0.14 2.29 -10.87
CA VAL A 178 -0.96 2.56 -11.79
C VAL A 178 -1.15 1.34 -12.69
N GLY A 179 -2.39 0.89 -12.84
CA GLY A 179 -2.74 -0.28 -13.66
C GLY A 179 -2.62 -1.63 -12.93
N GLY A 180 -1.90 -1.69 -11.82
CA GLY A 180 -1.70 -2.94 -11.07
C GLY A 180 -0.97 -4.02 -11.88
N PRO A 181 -1.05 -5.29 -11.44
CA PRO A 181 -0.46 -6.41 -12.15
C PRO A 181 -1.24 -6.72 -13.45
N THR A 182 -0.50 -7.06 -14.50
CA THR A 182 -1.03 -7.44 -15.82
C THR A 182 -0.38 -8.73 -16.30
N GLU A 183 -0.87 -9.33 -17.39
CA GLU A 183 -0.21 -10.50 -18.00
C GLU A 183 1.23 -10.19 -18.45
N LYS A 184 1.49 -8.97 -18.90
CA LYS A 184 2.83 -8.54 -19.36
C LYS A 184 3.75 -8.10 -18.22
N GLU A 185 3.18 -7.60 -17.15
CA GLU A 185 3.87 -7.15 -15.94
C GLU A 185 3.15 -7.73 -14.71
N PRO A 186 3.37 -9.03 -14.41
CA PRO A 186 2.75 -9.67 -13.27
C PRO A 186 3.28 -9.10 -11.95
N ALA A 187 2.53 -9.31 -10.88
CA ALA A 187 3.03 -9.06 -9.54
C ALA A 187 4.23 -9.96 -9.24
N ILE A 188 5.23 -9.41 -8.54
CA ILE A 188 6.39 -10.16 -8.08
C ILE A 188 6.23 -10.43 -6.60
N ALA A 189 6.18 -11.71 -6.21
CA ALA A 189 6.11 -12.12 -4.82
C ALA A 189 7.49 -12.45 -4.28
N ILE A 190 7.83 -11.88 -3.12
CA ILE A 190 9.08 -12.15 -2.39
C ILE A 190 8.68 -12.73 -1.02
N PRO A 191 8.79 -14.07 -0.81
CA PRO A 191 8.31 -14.74 0.40
C PRO A 191 9.39 -14.82 1.47
N GLY A 192 9.56 -13.79 2.27
CA GLY A 192 10.49 -13.79 3.40
C GLY A 192 11.34 -12.54 3.54
N ALA A 193 12.12 -12.49 4.63
CA ALA A 193 13.05 -11.40 4.92
C ALA A 193 14.36 -11.57 4.14
N PHE A 194 14.28 -11.42 2.84
CA PHE A 194 15.45 -11.50 1.96
C PHE A 194 16.42 -10.33 2.18
N PRO A 195 17.70 -10.49 1.79
CA PRO A 195 18.67 -9.40 1.79
C PRO A 195 18.21 -8.24 0.91
N PHE A 196 18.74 -7.06 1.18
CA PHE A 196 18.43 -5.84 0.43
C PHE A 196 18.69 -5.98 -1.07
N GLU A 197 19.71 -6.72 -1.45
CA GLU A 197 20.14 -6.91 -2.84
C GLU A 197 19.06 -7.58 -3.70
N GLU A 198 18.29 -8.52 -3.14
CA GLU A 198 17.18 -9.19 -3.82
C GLU A 198 16.05 -8.19 -4.16
N PHE A 199 15.73 -7.29 -3.22
CA PHE A 199 14.76 -6.23 -3.49
C PHE A 199 15.28 -5.25 -4.55
N VAL A 200 16.58 -4.94 -4.53
CA VAL A 200 17.20 -4.03 -5.52
C VAL A 200 17.05 -4.58 -6.91
N GLU A 201 17.37 -5.86 -7.13
CA GLU A 201 17.29 -6.50 -8.43
C GLU A 201 15.88 -6.38 -9.02
N GLU A 202 14.86 -6.74 -8.24
CA GLU A 202 13.47 -6.73 -8.69
C GLU A 202 12.93 -5.32 -8.91
N ILE A 203 13.22 -4.39 -7.98
CA ILE A 203 12.77 -3.00 -8.10
C ILE A 203 13.45 -2.31 -9.30
N ASP A 204 14.77 -2.45 -9.45
CA ASP A 204 15.50 -1.79 -10.53
C ASP A 204 15.10 -2.37 -11.89
N ARG A 205 14.82 -3.68 -11.99
CA ARG A 205 14.25 -4.31 -13.19
C ARG A 205 12.88 -3.73 -13.55
N MET A 206 11.98 -3.59 -12.58
CA MET A 206 10.68 -2.97 -12.81
C MET A 206 10.81 -1.49 -13.19
N LEU A 207 11.72 -0.73 -12.58
CA LEU A 207 11.93 0.68 -12.91
C LEU A 207 12.45 0.86 -14.35
N ALA A 208 13.32 -0.05 -14.83
CA ALA A 208 13.86 0.00 -16.18
C ALA A 208 12.79 -0.19 -17.28
N THR A 209 11.73 -0.97 -16.98
CA THR A 209 10.61 -1.22 -17.90
C THR A 209 9.45 -0.24 -17.73
N ALA A 210 9.53 0.70 -16.78
CA ALA A 210 8.49 1.71 -16.59
C ALA A 210 8.35 2.57 -17.85
N PRO A 211 7.12 2.82 -18.35
CA PRO A 211 6.91 3.85 -19.35
C PRO A 211 7.51 5.15 -18.83
N ARG A 212 8.42 5.75 -19.57
CA ARG A 212 8.92 7.09 -19.19
C ARG A 212 7.70 7.99 -19.11
N SER A 213 7.42 8.53 -17.93
CA SER A 213 6.46 9.62 -17.81
C SER A 213 6.88 10.68 -18.82
N GLN A 214 6.04 10.92 -19.83
CA GLN A 214 6.27 12.02 -20.75
C GLN A 214 6.41 13.27 -19.90
N GLY A 215 7.58 13.90 -19.97
CA GLY A 215 8.02 14.96 -19.10
C GLY A 215 6.96 16.04 -18.95
N ALA A 216 6.91 16.61 -17.78
CA ALA A 216 6.29 17.93 -17.59
C ALA A 216 6.77 18.85 -18.73
N PRO A 217 5.90 19.69 -19.31
CA PRO A 217 6.29 20.62 -20.37
C PRO A 217 7.49 21.40 -19.87
N THR A 218 8.61 21.27 -20.57
CA THR A 218 9.73 22.21 -20.43
C THR A 218 9.18 23.56 -20.80
N GLU A 219 9.05 24.45 -19.82
CA GLU A 219 8.79 25.86 -20.11
C GLU A 219 9.84 26.33 -21.09
N PRO A 220 9.44 26.97 -22.21
CA PRO A 220 10.40 27.54 -23.12
C PRO A 220 11.10 28.69 -22.40
N HIS A 221 12.41 28.58 -22.20
CA HIS A 221 13.25 29.68 -21.86
C HIS A 221 13.12 30.77 -22.95
N GLY A 222 12.14 31.66 -22.78
CA GLY A 222 12.04 32.91 -23.51
C GLY A 222 13.10 33.89 -23.00
N SER A 223 14.25 33.82 -23.65
CA SER A 223 15.19 34.93 -23.63
C SER A 223 14.55 36.15 -24.31
N THR A 224 14.32 37.20 -23.57
CA THR A 224 14.29 38.58 -24.12
C THR A 224 14.91 39.49 -23.11
N ALA A 225 16.17 39.78 -23.38
CA ALA A 225 16.85 40.96 -22.88
C ALA A 225 16.19 42.19 -23.51
N VAL A 226 15.75 43.12 -22.69
CA VAL A 226 15.62 44.54 -23.08
C VAL A 226 16.22 45.36 -21.96
N ALA A 227 17.29 46.01 -22.34
CA ALA A 227 18.03 47.02 -21.57
C ALA A 227 17.31 48.40 -21.61
N GLN A 228 17.74 49.26 -20.67
CA GLN A 228 17.60 50.71 -20.63
C GLN A 228 16.25 51.24 -20.07
N ASN A 229 16.26 52.10 -19.08
CA ASN A 229 16.95 53.39 -19.02
C ASN A 229 16.91 53.99 -17.60
N SER A 230 17.96 54.66 -17.28
CA SER A 230 18.16 55.53 -16.11
C SER A 230 17.15 56.68 -16.06
N GLN A 231 16.80 57.18 -14.87
CA GLN A 231 17.04 58.54 -14.44
C GLN A 231 16.32 58.89 -13.13
N PHE A 232 17.11 59.25 -12.12
CA PHE A 232 17.04 60.42 -11.25
C PHE A 232 15.64 60.96 -10.85
N ILE A 233 15.37 61.20 -9.57
CA ILE A 233 15.62 62.48 -8.86
C ILE A 233 15.30 62.34 -7.36
N ILE A 234 16.15 63.02 -6.59
CA ILE A 234 16.20 63.32 -5.17
C ILE A 234 14.95 64.13 -4.71
N HIS A 235 14.40 63.79 -3.53
CA HIS A 235 14.21 64.70 -2.42
C HIS A 235 13.94 63.96 -1.13
#